data_4fa5b6e18e07a9eb8a08fe732e7f9329
#
_entry.id   4fa5b6e18e07a9eb8a08fe732e7f9329
#
_cell.length_a   1.000
_cell.length_b   1.000
_cell.length_c   1.000
_cell.angle_alpha   90.00
_cell.angle_beta   90.00
_cell.angle_gamma   90.00
#
_symmetry.space_group_name_H-M   'P 1'
#
loop_
_entity.id
_entity.type
_entity.pdbx_description
1 polymer ?
#
loop_
_entity_poly.entity_id
_entity_poly.type
_entity_poly.pdbx_seq_one_letter_code
_entity_poly.pdbx_strand_id
1 'polypeptide(L)'
;MEEKYHPSPDSPTEIPFHPAHASYLKSLVTQAGARDPSHLIFGADRHKYKLNPPASLEEVRRFEEKHNLLLPEEYKFFLTQIGNGGAGPYYGLYSLEEAERYTEYLETTQTAAKQKDEEVPAPAFIDRRMTPEDWAVRMEELDNCSDDEYDSLMYKLCAGMLVIGTQGCTYDTVLMCRGSERGKIVYIDWNLEPGYGPFFTGMPFLYWYEMYFQEILQDHNLTSYGYLCLKSEEEFVKDFCEMDKKTGEEDNNMDFPPLNKEQLLSSLFRFKTAAAETIDFLAALKEPELDAMRTELLFRFDLHRGREVFEQLLSGSNPDAAICCARRLP
;
A
#
# COMPACT_ATOMS: atom_id res chain seq x y z
N MET A 1 3.36 -33.51 -5.72
CA MET A 1 4.17 -32.54 -4.99
C MET A 1 4.14 -31.27 -5.83
N GLU A 2 3.27 -30.33 -5.47
CA GLU A 2 3.20 -29.02 -6.13
C GLU A 2 4.32 -28.17 -5.51
N GLU A 3 5.28 -27.79 -6.33
CA GLU A 3 6.31 -26.82 -5.93
C GLU A 3 5.62 -25.47 -5.62
N LYS A 4 5.71 -25.05 -4.36
CA LYS A 4 5.29 -23.72 -3.96
C LYS A 4 6.27 -22.69 -4.56
N TYR A 5 5.81 -21.96 -5.54
CA TYR A 5 6.54 -20.82 -6.07
C TYR A 5 6.49 -19.68 -5.04
N HIS A 6 7.66 -19.32 -4.49
CA HIS A 6 7.85 -18.12 -3.69
C HIS A 6 8.74 -17.17 -4.50
N PRO A 7 8.24 -16.00 -4.93
CA PRO A 7 9.11 -15.02 -5.56
C PRO A 7 10.12 -14.50 -4.55
N SER A 8 11.40 -14.56 -4.92
CA SER A 8 12.47 -13.92 -4.16
C SER A 8 12.40 -12.41 -4.33
N PRO A 9 12.60 -11.58 -3.28
CA PRO A 9 12.58 -10.14 -3.38
C PRO A 9 13.71 -9.53 -4.22
N ASP A 10 14.70 -10.31 -4.65
CA ASP A 10 15.97 -9.82 -5.19
C ASP A 10 16.10 -9.86 -6.71
N SER A 11 15.02 -9.96 -7.50
CA SER A 11 15.15 -9.96 -8.97
C SER A 11 13.99 -9.24 -9.67
N PRO A 12 14.24 -8.09 -10.32
CA PRO A 12 13.33 -7.52 -11.28
C PRO A 12 13.56 -8.18 -12.65
N THR A 13 13.49 -9.51 -12.74
CA THR A 13 13.56 -10.22 -14.01
C THR A 13 12.21 -10.81 -14.32
N GLU A 14 11.63 -10.36 -15.45
CA GLU A 14 10.56 -10.96 -16.23
C GLU A 14 9.91 -12.18 -15.57
N ILE A 15 8.94 -11.93 -14.68
CA ILE A 15 8.08 -13.00 -14.19
C ILE A 15 7.32 -13.46 -15.43
N PRO A 16 7.56 -14.68 -15.95
CA PRO A 16 6.75 -15.17 -17.05
C PRO A 16 5.34 -15.31 -16.51
N PHE A 17 4.43 -14.46 -17.00
CA PHE A 17 3.01 -14.50 -16.66
C PHE A 17 2.41 -15.83 -17.16
N HIS A 18 2.47 -16.82 -16.31
CA HIS A 18 2.02 -18.16 -16.65
C HIS A 18 0.53 -18.31 -16.35
N PRO A 19 -0.26 -18.97 -17.21
CA PRO A 19 -1.70 -19.20 -16.96
C PRO A 19 -2.01 -19.86 -15.60
N ALA A 20 -1.08 -20.66 -15.07
CA ALA A 20 -1.20 -21.24 -13.75
C ALA A 20 -1.23 -20.16 -12.64
N HIS A 21 -0.52 -19.04 -12.80
CA HIS A 21 -0.55 -17.93 -11.85
C HIS A 21 -1.94 -17.27 -11.84
N ALA A 22 -2.56 -17.04 -13.00
CA ALA A 22 -3.93 -16.53 -13.05
C ALA A 22 -4.94 -17.47 -12.35
N SER A 23 -4.81 -18.78 -12.56
CA SER A 23 -5.65 -19.77 -11.89
C SER A 23 -5.42 -19.77 -10.36
N TYR A 24 -4.18 -19.65 -9.94
CA TYR A 24 -3.81 -19.54 -8.52
C TYR A 24 -4.42 -18.30 -7.86
N LEU A 25 -4.29 -17.10 -8.46
CA LEU A 25 -4.86 -15.86 -7.93
C LEU A 25 -6.39 -15.92 -7.85
N LYS A 26 -7.06 -16.46 -8.86
CA LYS A 26 -8.52 -16.72 -8.81
C LYS A 26 -8.91 -17.67 -7.68
N SER A 27 -8.09 -18.68 -7.44
CA SER A 27 -8.26 -19.61 -6.32
C SER A 27 -8.14 -18.91 -4.95
N LEU A 28 -7.17 -18.00 -4.79
CA LEU A 28 -7.03 -17.20 -3.57
C LEU A 28 -8.25 -16.34 -3.30
N VAL A 29 -8.79 -15.66 -4.33
CA VAL A 29 -10.02 -14.86 -4.21
C VAL A 29 -11.20 -15.73 -3.72
N THR A 30 -11.33 -16.93 -4.30
CA THR A 30 -12.38 -17.87 -3.90
C THR A 30 -12.23 -18.35 -2.47
N GLN A 31 -11.01 -18.69 -2.06
CA GLN A 31 -10.70 -19.14 -0.70
C GLN A 31 -10.93 -18.02 0.32
N ALA A 32 -10.53 -16.78 -0.01
CA ALA A 32 -10.77 -15.62 0.84
C ALA A 32 -12.27 -15.36 1.05
N GLY A 33 -13.08 -15.48 -0.01
CA GLY A 33 -14.55 -15.39 0.10
C GLY A 33 -15.14 -16.49 0.98
N ALA A 34 -14.59 -17.71 0.94
CA ALA A 34 -14.99 -18.80 1.82
C ALA A 34 -14.58 -18.54 3.29
N ARG A 35 -13.47 -17.82 3.52
CA ARG A 35 -12.99 -17.44 4.85
C ARG A 35 -13.80 -16.29 5.46
N ASP A 36 -14.32 -15.38 4.64
CA ASP A 36 -15.16 -14.25 5.04
C ASP A 36 -16.55 -14.29 4.38
N PRO A 37 -17.39 -15.30 4.70
CA PRO A 37 -18.69 -15.49 4.07
C PRO A 37 -19.71 -14.39 4.41
N SER A 38 -19.47 -13.66 5.48
CA SER A 38 -20.31 -12.54 5.94
C SER A 38 -19.83 -11.19 5.42
N HIS A 39 -18.72 -11.13 4.67
CA HIS A 39 -18.13 -9.93 4.11
C HIS A 39 -17.82 -8.86 5.18
N LEU A 40 -17.23 -9.30 6.31
CA LEU A 40 -16.92 -8.42 7.45
C LEU A 40 -15.58 -7.69 7.29
N ILE A 41 -14.72 -8.16 6.40
CA ILE A 41 -13.49 -7.46 6.05
C ILE A 41 -13.86 -6.14 5.37
N PHE A 42 -13.17 -5.05 5.78
CA PHE A 42 -13.48 -3.71 5.30
C PHE A 42 -13.52 -3.64 3.77
N GLY A 43 -14.64 -3.19 3.22
CA GLY A 43 -14.89 -3.06 1.79
C GLY A 43 -15.33 -4.33 1.07
N ALA A 44 -15.21 -5.52 1.70
CA ALA A 44 -15.60 -6.79 1.08
C ALA A 44 -17.10 -6.88 0.75
N ASP A 45 -17.95 -6.13 1.44
CA ASP A 45 -19.38 -6.04 1.16
C ASP A 45 -19.69 -5.43 -0.21
N ARG A 46 -18.76 -4.66 -0.79
CA ARG A 46 -18.89 -4.07 -2.13
C ARG A 46 -18.59 -5.08 -3.23
N HIS A 47 -17.44 -5.72 -3.18
CA HIS A 47 -17.01 -6.66 -4.24
C HIS A 47 -17.44 -8.11 -3.99
N LYS A 48 -17.73 -8.51 -2.74
CA LYS A 48 -18.20 -9.85 -2.35
C LYS A 48 -17.35 -10.98 -2.93
N TYR A 49 -16.05 -10.74 -3.01
CA TYR A 49 -15.06 -11.65 -3.61
C TYR A 49 -15.38 -12.06 -5.05
N LYS A 50 -16.05 -11.19 -5.81
CA LYS A 50 -16.38 -11.43 -7.21
C LYS A 50 -15.43 -10.68 -8.12
N LEU A 51 -14.89 -11.38 -9.11
CA LEU A 51 -14.11 -10.80 -10.20
C LEU A 51 -15.06 -10.44 -11.35
N ASN A 52 -14.80 -9.32 -12.01
CA ASN A 52 -15.45 -9.03 -13.28
C ASN A 52 -14.88 -9.94 -14.40
N PRO A 53 -15.61 -10.17 -15.49
CA PRO A 53 -15.06 -10.86 -16.64
C PRO A 53 -13.77 -10.18 -17.13
N PRO A 54 -12.74 -10.93 -17.54
CA PRO A 54 -11.52 -10.34 -18.08
C PRO A 54 -11.79 -9.45 -19.31
N ALA A 55 -11.00 -8.37 -19.42
CA ALA A 55 -10.99 -7.54 -20.62
C ALA A 55 -10.27 -8.26 -21.77
N SER A 56 -10.66 -7.94 -23.00
CA SER A 56 -9.92 -8.36 -24.16
C SER A 56 -8.63 -7.54 -24.35
N LEU A 57 -7.62 -8.10 -25.02
CA LEU A 57 -6.41 -7.37 -25.39
C LEU A 57 -6.72 -6.13 -26.22
N GLU A 58 -7.78 -6.16 -27.02
CA GLU A 58 -8.21 -5.01 -27.84
C GLU A 58 -8.79 -3.87 -26.99
N GLU A 59 -9.52 -4.18 -25.90
CA GLU A 59 -10.01 -3.17 -24.96
C GLU A 59 -8.86 -2.51 -24.21
N VAL A 60 -7.89 -3.31 -23.75
CA VAL A 60 -6.68 -2.78 -23.10
C VAL A 60 -5.90 -1.88 -24.05
N ARG A 61 -5.66 -2.31 -25.30
CA ARG A 61 -4.95 -1.52 -26.29
C ARG A 61 -5.66 -0.20 -26.60
N ARG A 62 -7.00 -0.23 -26.78
CA ARG A 62 -7.79 1.00 -27.00
C ARG A 62 -7.69 1.97 -25.84
N PHE A 63 -7.67 1.47 -24.62
CA PHE A 63 -7.47 2.28 -23.43
C PHE A 63 -6.09 2.94 -23.45
N GLU A 64 -5.02 2.18 -23.70
CA GLU A 64 -3.65 2.68 -23.78
C GLU A 64 -3.51 3.75 -24.88
N GLU A 65 -4.06 3.52 -26.06
CA GLU A 65 -4.04 4.47 -27.18
C GLU A 65 -4.84 5.75 -26.89
N LYS A 66 -6.03 5.62 -26.29
CA LYS A 66 -6.89 6.75 -25.93
C LYS A 66 -6.24 7.70 -24.94
N HIS A 67 -5.53 7.13 -23.95
CA HIS A 67 -4.96 7.88 -22.84
C HIS A 67 -3.46 8.11 -22.97
N ASN A 68 -2.85 7.73 -24.10
CA ASN A 68 -1.39 7.78 -24.28
C ASN A 68 -0.63 7.24 -23.05
N LEU A 69 -1.12 6.13 -22.49
CA LEU A 69 -0.67 5.58 -21.23
C LEU A 69 -0.40 4.08 -21.40
N LEU A 70 0.87 3.67 -21.31
CA LEU A 70 1.22 2.25 -21.34
C LEU A 70 1.02 1.63 -19.96
N LEU A 71 0.08 0.71 -19.85
CA LEU A 71 -0.17 0.00 -18.60
C LEU A 71 1.01 -0.93 -18.26
N PRO A 72 1.33 -1.11 -16.96
CA PRO A 72 2.29 -2.11 -16.52
C PRO A 72 1.88 -3.53 -16.92
N GLU A 73 2.84 -4.39 -17.27
CA GLU A 73 2.58 -5.74 -17.76
C GLU A 73 1.82 -6.61 -16.73
N GLU A 74 2.12 -6.47 -15.44
CA GLU A 74 1.38 -7.16 -14.36
C GLU A 74 -0.09 -6.78 -14.35
N TYR A 75 -0.41 -5.50 -14.54
CA TYR A 75 -1.79 -5.04 -14.57
C TYR A 75 -2.51 -5.47 -15.86
N LYS A 76 -1.83 -5.45 -17.00
CA LYS A 76 -2.39 -6.02 -18.25
C LYS A 76 -2.68 -7.52 -18.12
N PHE A 77 -1.77 -8.25 -17.48
CA PHE A 77 -2.01 -9.66 -17.18
C PHE A 77 -3.23 -9.85 -16.29
N PHE A 78 -3.37 -9.06 -15.22
CA PHE A 78 -4.54 -9.09 -14.36
C PHE A 78 -5.82 -8.84 -15.16
N LEU A 79 -5.89 -7.73 -15.89
CA LEU A 79 -7.06 -7.33 -16.66
C LEU A 79 -7.50 -8.40 -17.66
N THR A 80 -6.55 -9.05 -18.32
CA THR A 80 -6.85 -9.99 -19.44
C THR A 80 -6.98 -11.45 -19.01
N GLN A 81 -6.36 -11.86 -17.89
CA GLN A 81 -6.34 -13.24 -17.47
C GLN A 81 -7.08 -13.50 -16.15
N ILE A 82 -7.26 -12.49 -15.29
CA ILE A 82 -7.85 -12.66 -13.97
C ILE A 82 -9.23 -12.01 -13.94
N GLY A 83 -9.31 -10.70 -14.14
CA GLY A 83 -10.57 -9.97 -14.15
C GLY A 83 -10.38 -8.49 -14.49
N ASN A 84 -11.36 -7.90 -15.17
CA ASN A 84 -11.40 -6.46 -15.40
C ASN A 84 -11.97 -5.76 -14.17
N GLY A 85 -11.19 -5.74 -13.07
CA GLY A 85 -11.63 -5.25 -11.77
C GLY A 85 -12.42 -6.27 -10.94
N GLY A 86 -13.08 -5.79 -9.90
CA GLY A 86 -13.84 -6.59 -8.94
C GLY A 86 -13.11 -6.77 -7.61
N ALA A 87 -13.05 -8.00 -7.09
CA ALA A 87 -12.44 -8.30 -5.80
C ALA A 87 -10.99 -7.83 -5.69
N GLY A 88 -10.66 -7.19 -4.58
CA GLY A 88 -9.33 -6.66 -4.29
C GLY A 88 -9.31 -5.98 -2.92
N PRO A 89 -8.19 -5.36 -2.52
CA PRO A 89 -8.10 -4.61 -1.28
C PRO A 89 -9.15 -3.50 -1.15
N TYR A 90 -9.56 -3.24 0.07
CA TYR A 90 -10.56 -2.22 0.41
C TYR A 90 -11.89 -2.44 -0.35
N TYR A 91 -12.37 -1.47 -1.10
CA TYR A 91 -13.62 -1.58 -1.88
C TYR A 91 -13.46 -2.33 -3.20
N GLY A 92 -12.29 -2.94 -3.44
CA GLY A 92 -11.97 -3.71 -4.64
C GLY A 92 -11.32 -2.88 -5.74
N LEU A 93 -11.17 -3.50 -6.90
CA LEU A 93 -10.54 -2.89 -8.07
C LEU A 93 -11.58 -2.41 -9.07
N TYR A 94 -11.31 -1.27 -9.66
CA TYR A 94 -12.09 -0.70 -10.75
C TYR A 94 -11.89 -1.48 -12.06
N SER A 95 -12.95 -1.59 -12.85
CA SER A 95 -12.83 -1.93 -14.26
C SER A 95 -12.09 -0.82 -15.04
N LEU A 96 -11.60 -1.08 -16.24
CA LEU A 96 -10.99 -0.03 -17.07
C LEU A 96 -11.92 1.17 -17.28
N GLU A 97 -13.22 0.93 -17.46
CA GLU A 97 -14.22 2.00 -17.60
C GLU A 97 -14.35 2.85 -16.32
N GLU A 98 -14.36 2.19 -15.15
CA GLU A 98 -14.40 2.88 -13.86
C GLU A 98 -13.08 3.61 -13.60
N ALA A 99 -11.94 2.97 -13.86
CA ALA A 99 -10.63 3.61 -13.72
C ALA A 99 -10.52 4.87 -14.59
N GLU A 100 -11.03 4.83 -15.82
CA GLU A 100 -11.12 6.01 -16.68
C GLU A 100 -12.01 7.12 -16.08
N ARG A 101 -13.14 6.73 -15.50
CA ARG A 101 -14.10 7.66 -14.91
C ARG A 101 -13.61 8.33 -13.65
N TYR A 102 -12.90 7.57 -12.80
CA TYR A 102 -12.44 8.02 -11.47
C TYR A 102 -11.01 8.57 -11.46
N THR A 103 -10.24 8.42 -12.55
CA THR A 103 -8.97 9.12 -12.69
C THR A 103 -9.26 10.50 -13.29
N GLU A 104 -9.44 11.49 -12.43
CA GLU A 104 -9.70 12.88 -12.81
C GLU A 104 -8.59 13.34 -13.78
N TYR A 105 -7.91 13.99 -13.99
CA TYR A 105 -6.77 14.42 -14.80
C TYR A 105 -6.04 13.29 -15.61
N LEU A 106 -6.76 12.25 -16.00
CA LEU A 106 -6.22 11.23 -16.91
C LEU A 106 -5.99 11.85 -18.30
N GLU A 107 -4.75 11.79 -18.74
CA GLU A 107 -4.39 12.32 -20.05
C GLU A 107 -5.23 11.65 -21.15
N THR A 108 -5.68 12.46 -22.11
CA THR A 108 -6.26 11.99 -23.36
C THR A 108 -5.41 12.46 -24.52
N THR A 109 -5.48 11.81 -25.67
CA THR A 109 -4.84 12.27 -26.90
C THR A 109 -5.28 13.68 -27.29
N GLN A 110 -6.49 14.12 -26.89
CA GLN A 110 -6.98 15.47 -27.10
C GLN A 110 -6.32 16.49 -26.15
N THR A 111 -6.06 16.10 -24.91
CA THR A 111 -5.39 16.95 -23.91
C THR A 111 -3.92 17.12 -24.29
N ALA A 112 -3.23 16.02 -24.62
CA ALA A 112 -1.85 16.06 -25.11
C ALA A 112 -1.68 16.91 -26.38
N ALA A 113 -2.69 16.96 -27.26
CA ALA A 113 -2.68 17.81 -28.46
C ALA A 113 -2.83 19.31 -28.14
N LYS A 114 -3.40 19.69 -27.00
CA LYS A 114 -3.53 21.09 -26.54
C LYS A 114 -2.28 21.60 -25.84
N GLN A 115 -1.48 20.70 -25.24
CA GLN A 115 -0.23 21.02 -24.54
C GLN A 115 1.00 20.96 -25.46
N LYS A 116 0.85 21.36 -26.70
CA LYS A 116 1.78 21.17 -27.82
C LYS A 116 3.20 21.75 -27.68
N ASP A 117 3.53 22.42 -26.59
CA ASP A 117 4.85 23.05 -26.36
C ASP A 117 5.72 22.30 -25.32
N GLU A 118 5.28 21.19 -24.75
CA GLU A 118 6.09 20.37 -23.84
C GLU A 118 6.31 18.96 -24.43
N GLU A 119 7.55 18.51 -24.43
CA GLU A 119 7.95 17.16 -24.89
C GLU A 119 7.14 16.08 -24.15
N VAL A 120 6.47 15.24 -24.91
CA VAL A 120 5.56 14.17 -24.46
C VAL A 120 6.33 12.90 -24.15
N PRO A 121 5.93 12.14 -23.11
CA PRO A 121 5.01 12.39 -22.00
C PRO A 121 5.76 12.95 -20.78
N ALA A 122 5.16 13.85 -20.03
CA ALA A 122 5.77 14.35 -18.79
C ALA A 122 6.19 13.17 -17.89
N PRO A 123 7.39 13.18 -17.30
CA PRO A 123 7.77 12.19 -16.31
C PRO A 123 6.77 12.23 -15.15
N ALA A 124 6.51 11.07 -14.52
CA ALA A 124 5.68 11.06 -13.32
C ALA A 124 6.27 12.04 -12.30
N PHE A 125 5.44 12.94 -11.78
CA PHE A 125 5.85 13.88 -10.73
C PHE A 125 6.05 13.14 -9.40
N ILE A 126 5.17 12.18 -9.11
CA ILE A 126 5.22 11.39 -7.88
C ILE A 126 6.37 10.40 -7.95
N ASP A 127 7.31 10.56 -7.02
CA ASP A 127 8.51 9.73 -6.88
C ASP A 127 8.80 9.52 -5.38
N ARG A 128 9.22 8.32 -4.98
CA ARG A 128 9.53 8.00 -3.57
C ARG A 128 10.65 8.85 -2.95
N ARG A 129 11.47 9.48 -3.77
CA ARG A 129 12.52 10.40 -3.30
C ARG A 129 11.97 11.77 -2.93
N MET A 130 10.69 12.03 -3.23
CA MET A 130 10.01 13.24 -2.83
C MET A 130 10.00 13.38 -1.31
N THR A 131 10.51 14.49 -0.82
CA THR A 131 10.49 14.80 0.61
C THR A 131 9.13 15.39 1.01
N PRO A 132 8.78 15.39 2.31
CA PRO A 132 7.60 16.11 2.78
C PRO A 132 7.61 17.59 2.40
N GLU A 133 8.78 18.21 2.34
CA GLU A 133 8.99 19.59 1.92
C GLU A 133 8.67 19.78 0.44
N ASP A 134 9.11 18.87 -0.43
CA ASP A 134 8.79 18.92 -1.87
C ASP A 134 7.27 18.82 -2.10
N TRP A 135 6.60 17.97 -1.33
CA TRP A 135 5.16 17.85 -1.35
C TRP A 135 4.48 19.14 -0.88
N ALA A 136 4.91 19.68 0.27
CA ALA A 136 4.34 20.91 0.84
C ALA A 136 4.46 22.10 -0.13
N VAL A 137 5.62 22.26 -0.79
CA VAL A 137 5.82 23.29 -1.81
C VAL A 137 4.82 23.12 -2.96
N ARG A 138 4.59 21.90 -3.41
CA ARG A 138 3.63 21.65 -4.50
C ARG A 138 2.19 21.93 -4.08
N MET A 139 1.81 21.63 -2.85
CA MET A 139 0.47 21.95 -2.33
C MET A 139 0.30 23.47 -2.20
N GLU A 140 1.32 24.18 -1.74
CA GLU A 140 1.30 25.65 -1.69
C GLU A 140 1.17 26.28 -3.09
N GLU A 141 1.82 25.70 -4.11
CA GLU A 141 1.65 26.15 -5.51
C GLU A 141 0.20 25.98 -5.98
N LEU A 142 -0.44 24.83 -5.68
CA LEU A 142 -1.83 24.56 -6.01
C LEU A 142 -2.80 25.51 -5.30
N ASP A 143 -2.56 25.79 -4.01
CA ASP A 143 -3.41 26.67 -3.21
C ASP A 143 -3.35 28.13 -3.66
N ASN A 144 -2.21 28.57 -4.23
CA ASN A 144 -1.98 29.98 -4.61
C ASN A 144 -2.08 30.24 -6.12
N CYS A 145 -2.31 29.21 -6.96
CA CYS A 145 -2.44 29.39 -8.39
C CYS A 145 -3.82 29.99 -8.79
N SER A 146 -3.92 30.48 -10.03
CA SER A 146 -5.20 30.88 -10.61
C SER A 146 -6.00 29.65 -11.06
N ASP A 147 -7.33 29.81 -11.22
CA ASP A 147 -8.20 28.72 -11.73
C ASP A 147 -7.72 28.21 -13.11
N ASP A 148 -7.17 29.08 -13.96
CA ASP A 148 -6.64 28.71 -15.28
C ASP A 148 -5.34 27.86 -15.19
N GLU A 149 -4.57 28.01 -14.13
CA GLU A 149 -3.32 27.29 -13.88
C GLU A 149 -3.55 25.97 -13.13
N TYR A 150 -4.61 25.90 -12.33
CA TYR A 150 -4.90 24.75 -11.46
C TYR A 150 -4.96 23.44 -12.24
N ASP A 151 -5.72 23.37 -13.31
CA ASP A 151 -5.83 22.16 -14.15
C ASP A 151 -4.48 21.72 -14.71
N SER A 152 -3.64 22.70 -15.15
CA SER A 152 -2.31 22.39 -15.67
C SER A 152 -1.39 21.80 -14.61
N LEU A 153 -1.44 22.33 -13.39
CA LEU A 153 -0.66 21.80 -12.24
C LEU A 153 -1.15 20.41 -11.83
N MET A 154 -2.47 20.20 -11.81
CA MET A 154 -3.06 18.91 -11.49
C MET A 154 -2.73 17.85 -12.55
N TYR A 155 -2.74 18.17 -13.84
CA TYR A 155 -2.28 17.25 -14.90
C TYR A 155 -0.79 16.87 -14.73
N LYS A 156 0.06 17.80 -14.30
CA LYS A 156 1.45 17.51 -13.99
C LYS A 156 1.59 16.63 -12.76
N LEU A 157 0.83 16.91 -11.70
CA LEU A 157 0.80 16.12 -10.48
C LEU A 157 0.37 14.67 -10.74
N CYS A 158 -0.70 14.50 -11.53
CA CYS A 158 -1.31 13.20 -11.81
C CYS A 158 -0.65 12.46 -12.98
N ALA A 159 0.40 13.01 -13.60
CA ALA A 159 1.04 12.43 -14.78
C ALA A 159 1.49 10.98 -14.51
N GLY A 160 1.01 10.05 -15.33
CA GLY A 160 1.35 8.63 -15.22
C GLY A 160 0.63 7.86 -14.10
N MET A 161 -0.35 8.46 -13.44
CA MET A 161 -1.20 7.79 -12.46
C MET A 161 -2.44 7.18 -13.12
N LEU A 162 -2.90 6.07 -12.57
CA LEU A 162 -4.19 5.48 -12.85
C LEU A 162 -4.85 5.08 -11.54
N VAL A 163 -6.00 5.67 -11.21
CA VAL A 163 -6.80 5.29 -10.04
C VAL A 163 -7.45 3.94 -10.33
N ILE A 164 -7.07 2.92 -9.59
CA ILE A 164 -7.52 1.54 -9.79
C ILE A 164 -8.47 1.03 -8.71
N GLY A 165 -8.75 1.84 -7.70
CA GLY A 165 -9.66 1.51 -6.60
C GLY A 165 -9.69 2.62 -5.56
N THR A 166 -10.58 2.49 -4.57
CA THR A 166 -10.72 3.44 -3.48
C THR A 166 -10.68 2.75 -2.12
N GLN A 167 -10.21 3.47 -1.11
CA GLN A 167 -10.30 3.06 0.29
C GLN A 167 -11.48 3.74 1.00
N GLY A 168 -12.20 4.58 0.28
CA GLY A 168 -13.28 5.43 0.79
C GLY A 168 -12.83 6.85 1.12
N CYS A 169 -13.79 7.74 1.31
CA CYS A 169 -13.57 9.18 1.46
C CYS A 169 -12.70 9.73 0.30
N THR A 170 -11.57 10.34 0.64
CA THR A 170 -10.62 10.94 -0.32
C THR A 170 -9.41 10.06 -0.64
N TYR A 171 -9.35 8.84 -0.05
CA TYR A 171 -8.21 7.95 -0.21
C TYR A 171 -8.39 7.00 -1.37
N ASP A 172 -7.51 7.08 -2.34
CA ASP A 172 -7.51 6.20 -3.50
C ASP A 172 -6.27 5.34 -3.62
N THR A 173 -6.46 4.21 -4.29
CA THR A 173 -5.40 3.29 -4.70
C THR A 173 -5.02 3.59 -6.13
N VAL A 174 -3.77 4.00 -6.32
CA VAL A 174 -3.21 4.43 -7.58
C VAL A 174 -2.16 3.45 -8.07
N LEU A 175 -2.24 3.05 -9.32
CA LEU A 175 -1.21 2.34 -10.05
C LEU A 175 -0.34 3.35 -10.79
N MET A 176 0.97 3.31 -10.53
CA MET A 176 1.91 4.15 -11.28
C MET A 176 2.20 3.51 -12.63
N CYS A 177 1.91 4.23 -13.70
CA CYS A 177 2.15 3.78 -15.09
C CYS A 177 3.40 4.39 -15.72
N ARG A 178 4.02 5.39 -15.07
CA ARG A 178 5.26 6.06 -15.50
C ARG A 178 6.20 6.28 -14.33
N GLY A 179 7.44 6.68 -14.63
CA GLY A 179 8.45 7.04 -13.65
C GLY A 179 9.11 5.85 -12.95
N SER A 180 9.87 6.13 -11.89
CA SER A 180 10.62 5.13 -11.11
C SER A 180 9.71 4.14 -10.36
N GLU A 181 8.48 4.55 -10.06
CA GLU A 181 7.48 3.72 -9.37
C GLU A 181 6.55 2.95 -10.33
N ARG A 182 6.86 2.92 -11.64
CA ARG A 182 6.04 2.22 -12.63
C ARG A 182 5.76 0.77 -12.21
N GLY A 183 4.48 0.38 -12.23
CA GLY A 183 4.00 -0.94 -11.84
C GLY A 183 3.73 -1.12 -10.36
N LYS A 184 4.04 -0.12 -9.52
CA LYS A 184 3.84 -0.17 -8.07
C LYS A 184 2.57 0.57 -7.65
N ILE A 185 2.11 0.26 -6.45
CA ILE A 185 0.93 0.86 -5.82
C ILE A 185 1.34 2.03 -4.94
N VAL A 186 0.62 3.12 -5.10
CA VAL A 186 0.70 4.32 -4.27
C VAL A 186 -0.70 4.63 -3.72
N TYR A 187 -0.79 5.05 -2.48
CA TYR A 187 -2.03 5.56 -1.88
C TYR A 187 -1.98 7.07 -1.82
N ILE A 188 -3.05 7.73 -2.22
CA ILE A 188 -3.14 9.20 -2.27
C ILE A 188 -4.39 9.64 -1.51
N ASP A 189 -4.21 10.65 -0.66
CA ASP A 189 -5.31 11.41 -0.08
C ASP A 189 -5.54 12.67 -0.95
N TRP A 190 -6.68 12.73 -1.63
CA TRP A 190 -7.04 13.86 -2.50
C TRP A 190 -7.48 15.12 -1.75
N ASN A 191 -7.42 15.14 -0.41
CA ASN A 191 -7.47 16.42 0.30
C ASN A 191 -6.26 17.30 -0.02
N LEU A 192 -5.16 16.69 -0.52
CA LEU A 192 -3.96 17.40 -0.98
C LEU A 192 -3.36 18.32 0.09
N GLU A 193 -3.44 17.93 1.36
CA GLU A 193 -2.88 18.73 2.45
C GLU A 193 -1.35 18.61 2.50
N PRO A 194 -0.62 19.70 2.86
CA PRO A 194 0.85 19.69 2.90
C PRO A 194 1.46 18.61 3.81
N GLY A 195 0.74 18.19 4.86
CA GLY A 195 1.22 17.18 5.81
C GLY A 195 0.95 15.73 5.41
N TYR A 196 0.20 15.49 4.33
CA TYR A 196 -0.26 14.15 3.92
C TYR A 196 0.08 13.86 2.47
N GLY A 197 1.35 13.58 2.22
CA GLY A 197 1.85 13.23 0.89
C GLY A 197 1.45 11.82 0.45
N PRO A 198 1.81 11.45 -0.78
CA PRO A 198 1.58 10.11 -1.31
C PRO A 198 2.26 9.06 -0.45
N PHE A 199 1.58 7.96 -0.17
CA PHE A 199 2.16 6.83 0.52
C PHE A 199 2.60 5.76 -0.49
N PHE A 200 3.90 5.52 -0.56
CA PHE A 200 4.51 4.52 -1.45
C PHE A 200 4.53 3.16 -0.75
N THR A 201 3.66 2.25 -1.20
CA THR A 201 3.65 0.88 -0.64
C THR A 201 4.94 0.12 -0.98
N GLY A 202 5.63 0.53 -2.04
CA GLY A 202 6.78 -0.16 -2.61
C GLY A 202 6.43 -1.47 -3.34
N MET A 203 5.21 -1.93 -3.26
CA MET A 203 4.77 -3.22 -3.78
C MET A 203 4.40 -3.15 -5.26
N PRO A 204 4.95 -4.04 -6.12
CA PRO A 204 4.42 -4.28 -7.45
C PRO A 204 2.95 -4.72 -7.37
N PHE A 205 2.19 -4.44 -8.42
CA PHE A 205 0.74 -4.65 -8.44
C PHE A 205 0.32 -6.09 -8.11
N LEU A 206 0.90 -7.10 -8.77
CA LEU A 206 0.49 -8.49 -8.53
C LEU A 206 0.87 -8.98 -7.13
N TYR A 207 2.05 -8.57 -6.63
CA TYR A 207 2.45 -8.89 -5.26
C TYR A 207 1.49 -8.26 -4.24
N TRP A 208 1.15 -6.97 -4.39
CA TRP A 208 0.18 -6.28 -3.56
C TRP A 208 -1.21 -6.95 -3.62
N TYR A 209 -1.64 -7.36 -4.81
CA TYR A 209 -2.93 -8.03 -5.01
C TYR A 209 -2.97 -9.41 -4.35
N GLU A 210 -1.94 -10.22 -4.56
CA GLU A 210 -1.81 -11.57 -4.02
C GLU A 210 -1.75 -11.56 -2.49
N MET A 211 -0.88 -10.72 -1.93
CA MET A 211 -0.67 -10.63 -0.48
C MET A 211 -1.94 -10.25 0.28
N TYR A 212 -2.82 -9.44 -0.30
CA TYR A 212 -4.10 -9.12 0.34
C TYR A 212 -4.92 -10.39 0.65
N PHE A 213 -5.04 -11.29 -0.29
CA PHE A 213 -5.78 -12.53 -0.08
C PHE A 213 -5.02 -13.50 0.82
N GLN A 214 -3.70 -13.52 0.75
CA GLN A 214 -2.87 -14.30 1.67
C GLN A 214 -3.07 -13.84 3.12
N GLU A 215 -3.11 -12.55 3.38
CA GLU A 215 -3.38 -11.97 4.70
C GLU A 215 -4.77 -12.37 5.23
N ILE A 216 -5.78 -12.42 4.37
CA ILE A 216 -7.13 -12.92 4.73
C ILE A 216 -7.06 -14.38 5.17
N LEU A 217 -6.36 -15.21 4.41
CA LEU A 217 -6.24 -16.65 4.69
C LEU A 217 -5.46 -16.92 5.97
N GLN A 218 -4.50 -16.06 6.31
CA GLN A 218 -3.72 -16.10 7.55
C GLN A 218 -4.45 -15.46 8.75
N ASP A 219 -5.66 -14.95 8.54
CA ASP A 219 -6.47 -14.28 9.56
C ASP A 219 -5.80 -13.02 10.16
N HIS A 220 -5.03 -12.28 9.34
CA HIS A 220 -4.39 -11.04 9.77
C HIS A 220 -5.37 -9.86 9.80
N ASN A 221 -4.97 -8.78 10.48
CA ASN A 221 -5.72 -7.52 10.49
C ASN A 221 -5.42 -6.71 9.24
N LEU A 222 -6.45 -6.39 8.47
CA LEU A 222 -6.34 -5.70 7.18
C LEU A 222 -6.70 -4.20 7.22
N THR A 223 -6.98 -3.65 8.40
CA THR A 223 -7.43 -2.25 8.53
C THR A 223 -6.45 -1.25 7.90
N SER A 224 -5.15 -1.56 7.93
CA SER A 224 -4.10 -0.73 7.35
C SER A 224 -3.32 -1.49 6.27
N TYR A 225 -4.01 -2.28 5.45
CA TYR A 225 -3.37 -3.06 4.40
C TYR A 225 -2.55 -2.17 3.47
N GLY A 226 -1.30 -2.56 3.22
CA GLY A 226 -0.35 -1.83 2.37
C GLY A 226 0.36 -0.67 3.05
N TYR A 227 -0.15 -0.14 4.18
CA TYR A 227 0.55 0.84 5.01
C TYR A 227 1.56 0.20 5.96
N LEU A 228 1.38 -1.08 6.27
CA LEU A 228 2.25 -1.83 7.14
C LEU A 228 3.09 -2.81 6.31
N CYS A 229 4.31 -3.05 6.75
CA CYS A 229 5.18 -4.02 6.10
C CYS A 229 4.61 -5.44 6.24
N LEU A 230 4.77 -6.29 5.21
CA LEU A 230 4.20 -7.63 5.14
C LEU A 230 5.18 -8.76 5.54
N LYS A 231 6.21 -8.44 6.33
CA LYS A 231 7.14 -9.43 6.88
C LYS A 231 6.49 -10.29 7.97
N SER A 232 7.13 -11.39 8.32
CA SER A 232 6.77 -12.20 9.48
C SER A 232 7.15 -11.52 10.79
N GLU A 233 6.58 -11.98 11.93
CA GLU A 233 6.95 -11.47 13.25
C GLU A 233 8.45 -11.62 13.55
N GLU A 234 9.03 -12.77 13.18
CA GLU A 234 10.45 -13.07 13.39
C GLU A 234 11.34 -12.09 12.62
N GLU A 235 10.99 -11.80 11.36
CA GLU A 235 11.73 -10.83 10.54
C GLU A 235 11.63 -9.42 11.11
N PHE A 236 10.47 -9.00 11.65
CA PHE A 236 10.33 -7.70 12.31
C PHE A 236 11.22 -7.58 13.53
N VAL A 237 11.18 -8.55 14.42
CA VAL A 237 11.99 -8.55 15.64
C VAL A 237 13.48 -8.55 15.29
N LYS A 238 13.88 -9.35 14.29
CA LYS A 238 15.25 -9.38 13.80
C LYS A 238 15.69 -8.03 13.25
N ASP A 239 14.93 -7.46 12.33
CA ASP A 239 15.24 -6.16 11.71
C ASP A 239 15.34 -5.06 12.77
N PHE A 240 14.40 -5.03 13.72
CA PHE A 240 14.43 -4.09 14.84
C PHE A 240 15.73 -4.18 15.66
N CYS A 241 16.15 -5.40 16.00
CA CYS A 241 17.39 -5.61 16.77
C CYS A 241 18.66 -5.33 15.95
N GLU A 242 18.60 -5.38 14.63
CA GLU A 242 19.73 -5.10 13.74
C GLU A 242 19.89 -3.62 13.41
N MET A 243 18.85 -2.81 13.58
CA MET A 243 18.91 -1.38 13.23
C MET A 243 20.01 -0.63 14.00
N ASP A 244 20.19 -0.90 15.28
CA ASP A 244 21.23 -0.27 16.09
C ASP A 244 22.66 -0.67 15.70
N LYS A 245 22.79 -1.77 14.91
CA LYS A 245 24.09 -2.32 14.47
C LYS A 245 24.53 -1.74 13.13
N LYS A 246 23.60 -1.23 12.33
CA LYS A 246 23.86 -0.65 11.00
C LYS A 246 24.24 0.83 11.15
N THR A 247 25.47 1.09 11.58
CA THR A 247 26.05 2.45 11.53
C THR A 247 26.76 2.67 10.20
N GLY A 248 26.15 3.46 9.30
CA GLY A 248 26.95 4.29 8.38
C GLY A 248 27.12 3.85 6.93
N GLU A 249 26.42 2.87 6.41
CA GLU A 249 26.34 2.66 4.96
C GLU A 249 24.88 2.84 4.52
N GLU A 250 24.59 3.97 3.90
CA GLU A 250 23.37 4.14 3.11
C GLU A 250 23.45 3.18 1.93
N ASP A 251 22.75 2.07 2.00
CA ASP A 251 22.59 1.15 0.88
C ASP A 251 21.62 1.81 -0.12
N ASN A 252 22.18 2.60 -1.04
CA ASN A 252 21.46 3.30 -2.10
C ASN A 252 20.78 2.34 -3.11
N ASN A 253 20.83 1.04 -2.87
CA ASN A 253 20.31 0.00 -3.75
C ASN A 253 19.05 -0.69 -3.21
N MET A 254 18.47 -0.21 -2.11
CA MET A 254 17.23 -0.78 -1.57
C MET A 254 16.01 -0.24 -2.31
N ASP A 255 15.19 -1.14 -2.86
CA ASP A 255 13.89 -0.83 -3.45
C ASP A 255 12.88 -0.22 -2.45
N PHE A 256 13.20 -0.23 -1.16
CA PHE A 256 12.39 0.33 -0.07
C PHE A 256 13.29 1.17 0.85
N PRO A 257 12.84 2.36 1.29
CA PRO A 257 13.54 3.05 2.38
C PRO A 257 13.53 2.13 3.61
N PRO A 258 14.64 2.07 4.36
CA PRO A 258 14.66 1.28 5.58
C PRO A 258 13.57 1.80 6.52
N LEU A 259 12.71 0.88 6.99
CA LEU A 259 11.69 1.20 7.98
C LEU A 259 12.40 1.67 9.27
N ASN A 260 11.88 2.70 9.91
CA ASN A 260 12.33 3.07 11.25
C ASN A 260 11.74 2.11 12.32
N LYS A 261 12.24 2.20 13.56
CA LYS A 261 11.79 1.34 14.67
C LYS A 261 10.30 1.45 14.95
N GLU A 262 9.73 2.66 14.84
CA GLU A 262 8.30 2.90 15.03
C GLU A 262 7.47 2.20 13.95
N GLN A 263 7.88 2.29 12.69
CA GLN A 263 7.22 1.62 11.57
C GLN A 263 7.30 0.10 11.67
N LEU A 264 8.45 -0.44 12.11
CA LEU A 264 8.59 -1.88 12.36
C LEU A 264 7.65 -2.33 13.48
N LEU A 265 7.64 -1.60 14.60
CA LEU A 265 6.81 -1.95 15.74
C LEU A 265 5.31 -1.84 15.39
N SER A 266 4.90 -0.77 14.71
CA SER A 266 3.51 -0.60 14.26
C SER A 266 3.04 -1.71 13.33
N SER A 267 3.95 -2.29 12.54
CA SER A 267 3.62 -3.39 11.64
C SER A 267 3.18 -4.67 12.36
N LEU A 268 3.53 -4.83 13.65
CA LEU A 268 3.05 -5.93 14.48
C LEU A 268 1.53 -5.85 14.76
N PHE A 269 0.88 -4.68 14.63
CA PHE A 269 -0.57 -4.57 14.74
C PHE A 269 -1.34 -5.38 13.67
N ARG A 270 -0.67 -5.82 12.63
CA ARG A 270 -1.22 -6.72 11.62
C ARG A 270 -1.61 -8.09 12.19
N PHE A 271 -0.87 -8.57 13.18
CA PHE A 271 -1.10 -9.88 13.79
C PHE A 271 -2.22 -9.80 14.84
N LYS A 272 -3.05 -10.84 14.91
CA LYS A 272 -4.07 -10.98 15.96
C LYS A 272 -3.52 -11.64 17.22
N THR A 273 -2.51 -12.48 17.06
CA THR A 273 -1.78 -13.15 18.13
C THR A 273 -0.30 -13.03 17.83
N ALA A 274 0.55 -13.15 18.82
CA ALA A 274 1.99 -13.14 18.65
C ALA A 274 2.65 -14.38 19.25
N ALA A 275 3.82 -14.73 18.73
CA ALA A 275 4.67 -15.77 19.30
C ALA A 275 5.22 -15.35 20.68
N ALA A 276 5.56 -16.33 21.53
CA ALA A 276 6.10 -16.05 22.87
C ALA A 276 7.37 -15.19 22.81
N GLU A 277 8.22 -15.42 21.82
CA GLU A 277 9.45 -14.67 21.57
C GLU A 277 9.19 -13.20 21.27
N THR A 278 8.14 -12.90 20.48
CA THR A 278 7.71 -11.54 20.18
C THR A 278 7.15 -10.84 21.43
N ILE A 279 6.35 -11.55 22.23
CA ILE A 279 5.83 -11.04 23.51
C ILE A 279 6.96 -10.72 24.48
N ASP A 280 7.93 -11.62 24.64
CA ASP A 280 9.10 -11.42 25.50
C ASP A 280 9.98 -10.26 24.99
N PHE A 281 10.17 -10.12 23.69
CA PHE A 281 10.84 -8.98 23.08
C PHE A 281 10.14 -7.66 23.42
N LEU A 282 8.83 -7.57 23.22
CA LEU A 282 8.05 -6.37 23.53
C LEU A 282 8.11 -6.02 25.03
N ALA A 283 8.04 -7.01 25.91
CA ALA A 283 8.13 -6.79 27.36
C ALA A 283 9.52 -6.30 27.81
N ALA A 284 10.57 -6.77 27.13
CA ALA A 284 11.97 -6.39 27.42
C ALA A 284 12.40 -5.06 26.79
N LEU A 285 11.68 -4.53 25.81
CA LEU A 285 12.01 -3.31 25.08
C LEU A 285 12.07 -2.11 26.02
N LYS A 286 13.14 -1.30 25.90
CA LYS A 286 13.41 -0.12 26.76
C LYS A 286 13.71 1.11 25.93
N GLU A 287 12.75 1.49 25.09
CA GLU A 287 12.80 2.71 24.28
C GLU A 287 11.61 3.59 24.67
N PRO A 288 11.84 4.68 25.43
CA PRO A 288 10.76 5.49 26.01
C PRO A 288 9.76 6.04 24.98
N GLU A 289 10.25 6.37 23.78
CA GLU A 289 9.43 6.86 22.67
C GLU A 289 8.46 5.80 22.12
N LEU A 290 8.78 4.52 22.30
CA LEU A 290 7.95 3.39 21.84
C LEU A 290 7.10 2.76 22.96
N ASP A 291 7.22 3.26 24.19
CA ASP A 291 6.54 2.67 25.36
C ASP A 291 5.01 2.58 25.21
N ALA A 292 4.38 3.59 24.65
CA ALA A 292 2.93 3.56 24.43
C ALA A 292 2.54 2.47 23.45
N MET A 293 3.22 2.37 22.32
CA MET A 293 2.94 1.41 21.26
C MET A 293 3.22 -0.04 21.69
N ARG A 294 4.39 -0.29 22.32
CA ARG A 294 4.71 -1.64 22.81
C ARG A 294 3.73 -2.12 23.88
N THR A 295 3.25 -1.21 24.74
CA THR A 295 2.27 -1.55 25.77
C THR A 295 0.91 -1.89 25.14
N GLU A 296 0.47 -1.14 24.12
CA GLU A 296 -0.75 -1.43 23.37
C GLU A 296 -0.68 -2.80 22.67
N LEU A 297 0.46 -3.13 22.03
CA LEU A 297 0.70 -4.44 21.43
C LEU A 297 0.67 -5.56 22.48
N LEU A 298 1.30 -5.35 23.64
CA LEU A 298 1.25 -6.32 24.73
C LEU A 298 -0.18 -6.54 25.24
N PHE A 299 -0.98 -5.49 25.45
CA PHE A 299 -2.40 -5.66 25.81
C PHE A 299 -3.17 -6.49 24.79
N ARG A 300 -2.81 -6.36 23.52
CA ARG A 300 -3.46 -7.12 22.44
C ARG A 300 -3.04 -8.60 22.43
N PHE A 301 -1.76 -8.89 22.67
CA PHE A 301 -1.21 -10.25 22.53
C PHE A 301 -1.21 -11.01 23.84
N ASP A 302 -0.92 -10.34 24.96
CA ASP A 302 -0.87 -10.92 26.31
C ASP A 302 -1.30 -9.86 27.34
N LEU A 303 -2.55 -9.97 27.79
CA LEU A 303 -3.15 -9.03 28.73
C LEU A 303 -2.37 -8.91 30.05
N HIS A 304 -1.78 -10.01 30.53
CA HIS A 304 -1.02 -10.03 31.79
C HIS A 304 0.28 -9.22 31.65
N ARG A 305 1.05 -9.51 30.62
CA ARG A 305 2.27 -8.76 30.30
C ARG A 305 1.99 -7.29 30.01
N GLY A 306 0.90 -6.99 29.29
CA GLY A 306 0.46 -5.63 29.05
C GLY A 306 0.20 -4.86 30.33
N ARG A 307 -0.47 -5.47 31.31
CA ARG A 307 -0.71 -4.86 32.65
C ARG A 307 0.58 -4.66 33.42
N GLU A 308 1.48 -5.62 33.48
CA GLU A 308 2.77 -5.50 34.17
C GLU A 308 3.56 -4.29 33.65
N VAL A 309 3.69 -4.18 32.33
CA VAL A 309 4.42 -3.05 31.71
C VAL A 309 3.71 -1.72 31.95
N PHE A 310 2.38 -1.68 31.82
CA PHE A 310 1.57 -0.50 32.08
C PHE A 310 1.73 0.02 33.51
N GLU A 311 1.69 -0.86 34.52
CA GLU A 311 1.88 -0.49 35.92
C GLU A 311 3.31 0.01 36.20
N GLN A 312 4.32 -0.56 35.55
CA GLN A 312 5.70 -0.08 35.62
C GLN A 312 5.83 1.35 35.06
N LEU A 313 5.18 1.64 33.92
CA LEU A 313 5.19 2.96 33.31
C LEU A 313 4.47 3.99 34.19
N LEU A 314 3.31 3.65 34.75
CA LEU A 314 2.55 4.51 35.65
C LEU A 314 3.32 4.83 36.93
N SER A 315 4.05 3.85 37.49
CA SER A 315 4.74 4.00 38.78
C SER A 315 6.05 4.78 38.69
N GLY A 316 6.50 5.21 37.51
CA GLY A 316 7.59 6.12 37.46
C GLY A 316 8.55 6.07 36.30
N SER A 317 8.44 5.14 35.34
CA SER A 317 9.36 5.14 34.19
C SER A 317 8.90 6.05 33.05
N ASN A 318 7.59 6.05 32.74
CA ASN A 318 7.01 6.87 31.67
C ASN A 318 5.48 6.99 31.81
N PRO A 319 4.97 7.80 32.77
CA PRO A 319 3.53 7.92 33.03
C PRO A 319 2.75 8.50 31.84
N ASP A 320 3.37 9.38 31.05
CA ASP A 320 2.73 9.97 29.87
C ASP A 320 2.46 8.91 28.79
N ALA A 321 3.39 7.98 28.58
CA ALA A 321 3.18 6.85 27.68
C ALA A 321 2.05 5.93 28.16
N ALA A 322 1.94 5.69 29.47
CA ALA A 322 0.84 4.91 30.04
C ALA A 322 -0.52 5.60 29.81
N ILE A 323 -0.60 6.92 29.99
CA ILE A 323 -1.81 7.71 29.70
C ILE A 323 -2.18 7.65 28.22
N CYS A 324 -1.17 7.78 27.35
CA CYS A 324 -1.35 7.68 25.90
C CYS A 324 -1.88 6.29 25.49
N CYS A 325 -1.29 5.24 26.06
CA CYS A 325 -1.77 3.86 25.83
C CYS A 325 -3.21 3.69 26.31
N ALA A 326 -3.55 4.14 27.52
CA ALA A 326 -4.90 4.01 28.07
C ALA A 326 -5.99 4.68 27.21
N ARG A 327 -5.66 5.74 26.48
CA ARG A 327 -6.59 6.43 25.56
C ARG A 327 -6.85 5.65 24.27
N ARG A 328 -5.99 4.69 23.91
CA ARG A 328 -6.08 3.88 22.69
C ARG A 328 -6.68 2.49 22.95
N LEU A 329 -6.75 2.08 24.21
CA LEU A 329 -7.39 0.81 24.56
C LEU A 329 -8.91 0.93 24.41
N PRO A 330 -9.59 -0.09 23.85
CA PRO A 330 -11.03 -0.11 23.63
C PRO A 330 -11.84 -0.11 24.94
#